data_846d50f297b6f5f5a308d81b9fae6cbe
#
_entry.id   846d50f297b6f5f5a308d81b9fae6cbe
#
_cell.length_a   1.000
_cell.length_b   1.000
_cell.length_c   1.000
_cell.angle_alpha   90.00
_cell.angle_beta   90.00
_cell.angle_gamma   90.00
#
_symmetry.space_group_name_H-M   'P 1'
#
loop_
_entity.id
_entity.type
_entity.pdbx_description
1 polymer ?
#
loop_
_entity_poly.entity_id
_entity_poly.type
_entity_poly.pdbx_seq_one_letter_code
_entity_poly.pdbx_strand_id
1 'polypeptide(L)'
;AWKWMYDGRWTAERYAAGKKITFPRMTFDTTNSDNNYLTSDFWMKSSNFFKIKNIELGYTFDMTRGRLARSRIRALRVYFNANNVYTFKNELTDIGIDPETTDGSTYIYPLTSVFSFGINLKF
;
A
#
# COMPACT_ATOMS: atom_id res chain seq x y z
N ALA A 1 -9.49 17.59 4.27
CA ALA A 1 -10.39 16.46 4.60
C ALA A 1 -10.27 15.39 3.53
N TRP A 2 -10.21 14.13 3.92
CA TRP A 2 -10.14 13.00 3.01
C TRP A 2 -11.51 12.77 2.34
N LYS A 3 -11.50 12.29 1.10
CA LYS A 3 -12.74 12.05 0.34
C LYS A 3 -13.73 11.15 1.09
N TRP A 4 -13.27 10.07 1.69
CA TRP A 4 -14.10 9.12 2.44
C TRP A 4 -14.76 9.73 3.69
N MET A 5 -14.11 10.71 4.36
CA MET A 5 -14.73 11.49 5.45
C MET A 5 -15.84 12.38 4.89
N TYR A 6 -15.57 13.04 3.76
CA TYR A 6 -16.55 13.89 3.11
C TYR A 6 -17.77 13.11 2.64
N ASP A 7 -17.56 11.95 2.03
CA ASP A 7 -18.64 11.11 1.51
C ASP A 7 -19.47 10.47 2.63
N GLY A 8 -18.89 10.24 3.81
CA GLY A 8 -19.55 9.64 4.97
C GLY A 8 -20.09 10.63 5.99
N ARG A 9 -19.85 11.95 5.82
CA ARG A 9 -20.19 12.97 6.84
C ARG A 9 -21.69 13.08 7.11
N TRP A 10 -22.03 13.47 8.31
CA TRP A 10 -23.38 13.84 8.66
C TRP A 10 -23.80 15.14 7.94
N THR A 11 -24.95 15.13 7.30
CA THR A 11 -25.68 16.33 6.85
C THR A 11 -27.18 16.10 7.04
N ALA A 12 -27.93 17.16 7.24
CA ALA A 12 -29.40 17.07 7.41
C ALA A 12 -30.07 16.37 6.21
N GLU A 13 -29.61 16.66 4.99
CA GLU A 13 -30.11 16.04 3.76
C GLU A 13 -29.83 14.54 3.69
N ARG A 14 -28.61 14.11 4.09
CA ARG A 14 -28.25 12.69 4.11
C ARG A 14 -29.04 11.93 5.18
N TYR A 15 -29.25 12.56 6.33
CA TYR A 15 -30.05 12.00 7.41
C TYR A 15 -31.51 11.82 6.97
N ALA A 16 -32.13 12.87 6.38
CA ALA A 16 -33.48 12.82 5.88
C ALA A 16 -33.67 11.79 4.75
N ALA A 17 -32.64 11.59 3.92
CA ALA A 17 -32.63 10.59 2.84
C ALA A 17 -32.32 9.15 3.32
N GLY A 18 -32.16 8.89 4.63
CA GLY A 18 -31.84 7.58 5.18
C GLY A 18 -30.49 7.02 4.72
N LYS A 19 -29.55 7.87 4.27
CA LYS A 19 -28.24 7.43 3.81
C LYS A 19 -27.34 7.05 5.01
N LYS A 20 -26.49 6.06 4.83
CA LYS A 20 -25.52 5.66 5.84
C LYS A 20 -24.59 6.83 6.18
N ILE A 21 -24.53 7.17 7.46
CA ILE A 21 -23.64 8.19 8.02
C ILE A 21 -22.57 7.48 8.82
N THR A 22 -21.31 7.73 8.46
CA THR A 22 -20.14 7.09 9.07
C THR A 22 -19.20 8.09 9.73
N PHE A 23 -19.45 9.39 9.54
CA PHE A 23 -18.64 10.47 10.10
C PHE A 23 -19.49 11.59 10.70
N PRO A 24 -18.96 12.25 11.73
CA PRO A 24 -19.64 13.42 12.30
C PRO A 24 -19.74 14.57 11.30
N ARG A 25 -20.50 15.57 11.65
CA ARG A 25 -20.61 16.81 10.89
C ARG A 25 -19.24 17.47 10.74
N MET A 26 -18.86 17.78 9.52
CA MET A 26 -17.67 18.59 9.26
C MET A 26 -17.99 20.07 9.47
N THR A 27 -17.21 20.74 10.29
CA THR A 27 -17.33 22.17 10.56
C THR A 27 -15.93 22.78 10.69
N PHE A 28 -15.80 24.04 10.29
CA PHE A 28 -14.61 24.85 10.54
C PHE A 28 -14.69 25.60 11.89
N ASP A 29 -15.85 25.58 12.51
CA ASP A 29 -16.05 26.19 13.83
C ASP A 29 -15.58 25.21 14.90
N THR A 30 -14.44 25.53 15.53
CA THR A 30 -13.86 24.73 16.59
C THR A 30 -14.66 24.82 17.89
N THR A 31 -15.41 25.88 18.10
CA THR A 31 -16.16 26.13 19.35
C THR A 31 -17.26 25.09 19.59
N ASN A 32 -17.87 24.56 18.53
CA ASN A 32 -18.93 23.55 18.57
C ASN A 32 -18.54 22.17 18.11
N SER A 33 -17.28 21.96 17.76
CA SER A 33 -16.79 20.70 17.18
C SER A 33 -15.72 20.00 18.01
N ASP A 34 -15.33 20.55 19.15
CA ASP A 34 -14.27 20.00 19.99
C ASP A 34 -14.51 18.54 20.35
N ASN A 35 -15.77 18.18 20.67
CA ASN A 35 -16.15 16.80 20.96
C ASN A 35 -15.95 15.83 19.78
N ASN A 36 -16.03 16.31 18.54
CA ASN A 36 -15.87 15.48 17.36
C ASN A 36 -14.41 15.08 17.09
N TYR A 37 -13.46 15.80 17.67
CA TYR A 37 -12.02 15.60 17.48
C TYR A 37 -11.32 15.06 18.72
N LEU A 38 -12.05 14.77 19.78
CA LEU A 38 -11.48 14.12 20.95
C LEU A 38 -10.96 12.73 20.58
N THR A 39 -9.84 12.36 21.17
CA THR A 39 -9.29 11.02 21.05
C THR A 39 -10.31 10.00 21.56
N SER A 40 -10.75 9.12 20.69
CA SER A 40 -11.74 8.09 20.99
C SER A 40 -11.52 6.88 20.09
N ASP A 41 -12.13 5.77 20.45
CA ASP A 41 -12.10 4.52 19.66
C ASP A 41 -12.59 4.73 18.21
N PHE A 42 -13.44 5.74 18.01
CA PHE A 42 -13.91 6.11 16.66
C PHE A 42 -12.77 6.51 15.71
N TRP A 43 -11.77 7.21 16.23
CA TRP A 43 -10.61 7.68 15.45
C TRP A 43 -9.45 6.68 15.44
N MET A 44 -9.48 5.71 16.35
CA MET A 44 -8.46 4.67 16.40
C MET A 44 -8.70 3.65 15.29
N LYS A 45 -7.68 3.41 14.50
CA LYS A 45 -7.68 2.40 13.43
C LYS A 45 -6.56 1.39 13.67
N SER A 46 -6.86 0.12 13.41
CA SER A 46 -5.86 -0.92 13.53
C SER A 46 -4.78 -0.72 12.45
N SER A 47 -3.53 -0.66 12.88
CA SER A 47 -2.37 -0.60 12.00
C SER A 47 -1.77 -1.97 11.68
N ASN A 48 -2.39 -3.05 12.13
CA ASN A 48 -1.93 -4.40 11.81
C ASN A 48 -2.04 -4.65 10.31
N PHE A 49 -0.94 -5.04 9.69
CA PHE A 49 -0.93 -5.33 8.26
C PHE A 49 -0.03 -6.52 7.91
N PHE A 50 -0.30 -7.11 6.77
CA PHE A 50 0.58 -8.09 6.16
C PHE A 50 0.89 -7.66 4.73
N LYS A 51 2.18 -7.67 4.37
CA LYS A 51 2.64 -7.18 3.08
C LYS A 51 3.69 -8.12 2.49
N ILE A 52 3.53 -8.43 1.22
CA ILE A 52 4.56 -9.12 0.45
C ILE A 52 5.46 -8.05 -0.15
N LYS A 53 6.64 -7.86 0.47
CA LYS A 53 7.58 -6.81 0.06
C LYS A 53 8.40 -7.21 -1.15
N ASN A 54 9.02 -8.39 -1.11
CA ASN A 54 9.94 -8.83 -2.14
C ASN A 54 9.63 -10.26 -2.55
N ILE A 55 9.61 -10.47 -3.86
CA ILE A 55 9.63 -11.79 -4.47
C ILE A 55 10.77 -11.81 -5.47
N GLU A 56 11.70 -12.74 -5.32
CA GLU A 56 12.76 -12.98 -6.30
C GLU A 56 12.68 -14.42 -6.79
N LEU A 57 12.62 -14.58 -8.10
CA LEU A 57 12.73 -15.85 -8.79
C LEU A 57 13.92 -15.79 -9.73
N GLY A 58 14.88 -16.68 -9.55
CA GLY A 58 16.06 -16.73 -10.41
C GLY A 58 16.43 -18.16 -10.77
N TYR A 59 16.89 -18.35 -12.00
CA TYR A 59 17.41 -19.63 -12.46
C TYR A 59 18.77 -19.43 -13.13
N THR A 60 19.71 -20.30 -12.79
CA THR A 60 21.06 -20.27 -13.35
C THR A 60 21.27 -21.49 -14.24
N PHE A 61 21.49 -21.22 -15.49
CA PHE A 61 21.87 -22.24 -16.47
C PHE A 61 23.38 -22.40 -16.45
N ASP A 62 23.86 -23.62 -16.21
CA ASP A 62 25.27 -23.97 -16.34
C ASP A 62 25.58 -24.25 -17.86
N MET A 63 26.38 -23.39 -18.46
CA MET A 63 26.75 -23.47 -19.86
C MET A 63 28.06 -24.23 -20.09
N THR A 64 28.67 -24.78 -19.04
CA THR A 64 29.95 -25.51 -19.15
C THR A 64 29.79 -26.91 -19.75
N ARG A 65 28.55 -27.41 -19.84
CA ARG A 65 28.22 -28.74 -20.34
C ARG A 65 27.42 -28.71 -21.65
N GLY A 66 27.59 -29.71 -22.48
CA GLY A 66 26.80 -29.90 -23.69
C GLY A 66 27.25 -29.03 -24.87
N ARG A 67 26.31 -28.75 -25.80
CA ARG A 67 26.61 -28.04 -27.08
C ARG A 67 27.08 -26.59 -26.86
N LEU A 68 26.78 -26.00 -25.72
CA LEU A 68 27.13 -24.62 -25.38
C LEU A 68 28.52 -24.50 -24.73
N ALA A 69 29.17 -25.60 -24.40
CA ALA A 69 30.54 -25.62 -23.85
C ALA A 69 31.61 -24.97 -24.75
N ARG A 70 31.30 -24.77 -26.01
CA ARG A 70 32.16 -24.01 -26.96
C ARG A 70 31.99 -22.48 -26.83
N SER A 71 30.96 -22.00 -26.16
CA SER A 71 30.81 -20.57 -25.89
C SER A 71 31.73 -20.13 -24.76
N ARG A 72 32.20 -18.88 -24.79
CA ARG A 72 32.98 -18.33 -23.68
C ARG A 72 32.13 -18.06 -22.43
N ILE A 73 30.83 -18.31 -22.50
CA ILE A 73 29.88 -18.06 -21.42
C ILE A 73 29.85 -19.31 -20.53
N ARG A 74 30.18 -19.15 -19.25
CA ARG A 74 30.19 -20.23 -18.25
C ARG A 74 28.83 -20.44 -17.60
N ALA A 75 28.12 -19.35 -17.34
CA ALA A 75 26.79 -19.39 -16.73
C ALA A 75 25.91 -18.25 -17.23
N LEU A 76 24.62 -18.53 -17.38
CA LEU A 76 23.57 -17.57 -17.65
C LEU A 76 22.57 -17.61 -16.49
N ARG A 77 22.43 -16.52 -15.76
CA ARG A 77 21.37 -16.38 -14.74
C ARG A 77 20.30 -15.44 -15.25
N VAL A 78 19.07 -15.92 -15.26
CA VAL A 78 17.87 -15.14 -15.53
C VAL A 78 17.14 -14.97 -14.22
N TYR A 79 16.72 -13.75 -13.89
CA TYR A 79 15.98 -13.50 -12.66
C TYR A 79 14.87 -12.48 -12.86
N PHE A 80 13.84 -12.65 -12.10
CA PHE A 80 12.73 -11.73 -11.94
C PHE A 80 12.67 -11.28 -10.48
N ASN A 81 12.54 -9.99 -10.27
CA ASN A 81 12.38 -9.40 -8.94
C ASN A 81 11.15 -8.51 -8.93
N ALA A 82 10.36 -8.63 -7.88
CA ALA A 82 9.20 -7.80 -7.65
C ALA A 82 9.26 -7.21 -6.23
N ASN A 83 9.23 -5.88 -6.14
CA ASN A 83 9.24 -5.14 -4.88
C ASN A 83 7.87 -4.53 -4.61
N ASN A 84 7.46 -4.49 -3.34
CA ASN A 84 6.15 -3.98 -2.90
C ASN A 84 4.99 -4.64 -3.66
N VAL A 85 4.97 -5.96 -3.67
CA VAL A 85 4.08 -6.74 -4.55
C VAL A 85 2.63 -6.58 -4.16
N TYR A 86 2.32 -6.74 -2.87
CA TYR A 86 0.95 -6.71 -2.41
C TYR A 86 0.83 -6.40 -0.92
N THR A 87 -0.08 -5.50 -0.58
CA THR A 87 -0.49 -5.23 0.81
C THR A 87 -1.89 -5.80 1.02
N PHE A 88 -2.03 -6.69 1.99
CA PHE A 88 -3.35 -7.22 2.35
C PHE A 88 -4.19 -6.12 2.98
N LYS A 89 -5.48 -6.11 2.64
CA LYS A 89 -6.42 -5.11 3.11
C LYS A 89 -6.52 -5.09 4.63
N ASN A 90 -6.50 -3.90 5.19
CA ASN A 90 -6.79 -3.61 6.59
C ASN A 90 -7.55 -2.28 6.68
N GLU A 91 -7.90 -1.84 7.88
CA GLU A 91 -8.67 -0.61 8.08
C GLU A 91 -7.98 0.64 7.52
N LEU A 92 -6.64 0.69 7.49
CA LEU A 92 -5.89 1.82 6.95
C LEU A 92 -5.87 1.81 5.42
N THR A 93 -5.67 0.64 4.80
CA THR A 93 -5.67 0.53 3.34
C THR A 93 -7.04 0.83 2.75
N ASP A 94 -8.13 0.52 3.46
CA ASP A 94 -9.50 0.83 3.00
C ASP A 94 -9.77 2.34 2.92
N ILE A 95 -9.03 3.13 3.70
CA ILE A 95 -9.09 4.59 3.67
C ILE A 95 -7.96 5.22 2.84
N GLY A 96 -7.14 4.42 2.17
CA GLY A 96 -6.08 4.87 1.28
C GLY A 96 -4.78 5.28 1.99
N ILE A 97 -4.58 4.83 3.23
CA ILE A 97 -3.34 5.06 3.99
C ILE A 97 -2.51 3.77 3.95
N ASP A 98 -1.22 3.91 3.60
CA ASP A 98 -0.29 2.78 3.71
C ASP A 98 0.05 2.55 5.19
N PRO A 99 -0.22 1.36 5.74
CA PRO A 99 0.01 1.08 7.16
C PRO A 99 1.49 1.07 7.57
N GLU A 100 2.40 1.07 6.61
CA GLU A 100 3.84 1.16 6.85
C GLU A 100 4.31 2.59 7.12
N THR A 101 3.50 3.60 6.75
CA THR A 101 3.81 5.00 7.00
C THR A 101 3.24 5.42 8.35
N THR A 102 4.12 5.55 9.36
CA THR A 102 3.72 5.75 10.76
C THR A 102 3.72 7.21 11.23
N ASP A 103 4.18 8.13 10.42
CA ASP A 103 4.51 9.49 10.91
C ASP A 103 3.31 10.43 11.02
N GLY A 104 2.08 9.97 10.83
CA GLY A 104 0.89 10.85 10.88
C GLY A 104 0.92 12.00 9.87
N SER A 105 1.90 12.02 8.99
CA SER A 105 2.06 13.04 7.95
C SER A 105 0.93 12.94 6.93
N THR A 106 0.30 14.06 6.65
CA THR A 106 -0.77 14.17 5.63
C THR A 106 -0.21 14.06 4.21
N TYR A 107 1.10 14.13 4.06
CA TYR A 107 1.82 14.13 2.77
C TYR A 107 2.57 12.81 2.57
N ILE A 108 1.82 11.74 2.40
CA ILE A 108 2.40 10.43 2.15
C ILE A 108 2.46 10.18 0.65
N TYR A 109 3.66 9.96 0.12
CA TYR A 109 3.80 9.49 -1.24
C TYR A 109 3.44 8.00 -1.30
N PRO A 110 2.52 7.58 -2.17
CA PRO A 110 2.14 6.18 -2.25
C PRO A 110 3.33 5.33 -2.70
N LEU A 111 3.55 4.22 -2.00
CA LEU A 111 4.58 3.26 -2.36
C LEU A 111 4.19 2.58 -3.68
N THR A 112 5.12 2.59 -4.63
CA THR A 112 4.93 1.96 -5.94
C THR A 112 5.43 0.52 -5.93
N SER A 113 4.71 -0.35 -6.64
CA SER A 113 5.21 -1.69 -6.95
C SER A 113 6.19 -1.62 -8.12
N VAL A 114 7.34 -2.27 -7.98
CA VAL A 114 8.38 -2.30 -9.01
C VAL A 114 8.64 -3.74 -9.42
N PHE A 115 8.53 -4.00 -10.71
CA PHE A 115 8.85 -5.30 -11.31
C PHE A 115 10.09 -5.15 -12.17
N SER A 116 11.08 -6.01 -11.95
CA SER A 116 12.35 -5.98 -12.65
C SER A 116 12.68 -7.36 -13.21
N PHE A 117 13.20 -7.37 -14.42
CA PHE A 117 13.73 -8.57 -15.06
C PHE A 117 15.18 -8.34 -15.39
N GLY A 118 16.04 -9.31 -15.10
CA GLY A 118 17.48 -9.18 -15.34
C GLY A 118 18.13 -10.46 -15.81
N ILE A 119 19.24 -10.26 -16.51
CA ILE A 119 20.09 -11.33 -17.04
C ILE A 119 21.52 -11.05 -16.61
N ASN A 120 22.16 -12.04 -16.01
CA ASN A 120 23.58 -12.02 -15.66
C ASN A 120 24.32 -13.08 -16.48
N LEU A 121 25.37 -12.65 -17.18
CA LEU A 121 26.26 -13.52 -17.92
C LEU A 121 27.61 -13.62 -17.20
N LYS A 122 28.09 -14.84 -17.01
CA LYS A 122 29.43 -15.13 -16.47
C LYS A 122 30.29 -15.74 -17.58
N PHE A 123 31.38 -15.10 -17.88
CA PHE A 123 32.39 -15.53 -18.85
C PHE A 123 33.49 -16.34 -18.17
#